data_79ab85b9e5e9ce184106847ea75d5ced
#
_entry.id   79ab85b9e5e9ce184106847ea75d5ced
#
_cell.length_a   1.000
_cell.length_b   1.000
_cell.length_c   1.000
_cell.angle_alpha   90.00
_cell.angle_beta   90.00
_cell.angle_gamma   90.00
#
_symmetry.space_group_name_H-M   'P 1'
#
loop_
_entity.id
_entity.type
_entity.pdbx_description
1 polymer ?
#
loop_
_entity_poly.entity_id
_entity_poly.type
_entity_poly.pdbx_seq_one_letter_code
_entity_poly.pdbx_strand_id
1 'polypeptide(L)'
;EAPTPQEALELSGLDWEVEKSGSMGALRKDGGMSYTSDYVATIRKDTNEVLGIVGPNYEVVQNKELFDVAYELGGEVKVETAGSLRNGRQIYVLLKGDTFDATGRGDEVTEHLALLNSHDKSLSYSALPTSIRIVCANTLDMALNQGNKRMFRVTHAGDMHEKLQAMREALAMYRETGRIFRHTVQELSMYSWDRHQISKFWMEVYQNVEGPVNPNPSN
;
A
#
# COMPACT_ATOMS: atom_id res chain seq x y z
N GLU A 1 -22.51 7.24 10.54
CA GLU A 1 -21.77 6.27 11.36
C GLU A 1 -20.75 5.57 10.47
N ALA A 2 -19.52 5.34 10.95
CA ALA A 2 -18.53 4.65 10.14
C ALA A 2 -18.94 3.17 9.99
N PRO A 3 -18.76 2.55 8.81
CA PRO A 3 -19.12 1.15 8.63
C PRO A 3 -18.30 0.24 9.55
N THR A 4 -18.86 -0.88 9.96
CA THR A 4 -18.14 -1.93 10.68
C THR A 4 -17.08 -2.58 9.75
N PRO A 5 -16.10 -3.33 10.29
CA PRO A 5 -15.11 -4.06 9.45
C PRO A 5 -15.76 -4.91 8.38
N GLN A 6 -16.79 -5.62 8.76
CA GLN A 6 -17.53 -6.50 7.87
C GLN A 6 -18.27 -5.72 6.78
N GLU A 7 -18.97 -4.65 7.14
CA GLU A 7 -19.66 -3.79 6.18
C GLU A 7 -18.66 -3.11 5.21
N ALA A 8 -17.51 -2.67 5.70
CA ALA A 8 -16.48 -2.08 4.85
C ALA A 8 -15.87 -3.11 3.87
N LEU A 9 -15.70 -4.35 4.32
CA LEU A 9 -15.23 -5.48 3.49
C LEU A 9 -16.23 -5.77 2.36
N GLU A 10 -17.53 -5.86 2.68
CA GLU A 10 -18.60 -6.10 1.73
C GLU A 10 -18.77 -4.92 0.75
N LEU A 11 -18.82 -3.69 1.26
CA LEU A 11 -18.95 -2.48 0.45
C LEU A 11 -17.79 -2.28 -0.53
N SER A 12 -16.59 -2.75 -0.18
CA SER A 12 -15.42 -2.71 -1.06
C SER A 12 -15.38 -3.85 -2.08
N GLY A 13 -16.28 -4.83 -1.99
CA GLY A 13 -16.30 -6.02 -2.85
C GLY A 13 -15.10 -6.95 -2.59
N LEU A 14 -14.59 -6.97 -1.37
CA LEU A 14 -13.42 -7.75 -0.96
C LEU A 14 -13.78 -8.93 -0.04
N ASP A 15 -15.04 -9.29 0.09
CA ASP A 15 -15.60 -10.34 0.94
C ASP A 15 -15.36 -11.78 0.43
N TRP A 16 -14.49 -11.93 -0.56
CA TRP A 16 -14.08 -13.21 -1.10
C TRP A 16 -12.81 -13.75 -0.43
N GLU A 17 -12.70 -15.08 -0.41
CA GLU A 17 -11.58 -15.80 0.17
C GLU A 17 -10.61 -16.33 -0.88
N VAL A 18 -9.38 -16.56 -0.45
CA VAL A 18 -8.31 -17.17 -1.25
C VAL A 18 -7.89 -18.48 -0.64
N GLU A 19 -7.76 -19.50 -1.47
CA GLU A 19 -7.21 -20.80 -1.07
C GLU A 19 -5.96 -21.16 -1.88
N LYS A 20 -5.21 -22.14 -1.41
CA LYS A 20 -4.09 -22.73 -2.15
C LYS A 20 -4.54 -24.00 -2.86
N SER A 21 -4.10 -24.19 -4.11
CA SER A 21 -4.23 -25.49 -4.79
C SER A 21 -3.40 -26.56 -4.09
N GLY A 22 -3.70 -27.84 -4.35
CA GLY A 22 -2.89 -28.95 -3.84
C GLY A 22 -1.54 -29.01 -4.54
N SER A 23 -1.53 -29.28 -5.82
CA SER A 23 -0.32 -29.38 -6.66
C SER A 23 -0.52 -28.66 -7.98
N MET A 24 0.57 -28.23 -8.60
CA MET A 24 0.55 -27.61 -9.93
C MET A 24 0.74 -28.66 -11.01
N GLY A 25 -0.07 -28.59 -12.07
CA GLY A 25 0.05 -29.42 -13.26
C GLY A 25 0.42 -28.58 -14.47
N ALA A 26 1.34 -29.06 -15.28
CA ALA A 26 1.69 -28.47 -16.56
C ALA A 26 1.34 -29.45 -17.71
N LEU A 27 0.63 -28.97 -18.71
CA LEU A 27 0.35 -29.73 -19.93
C LEU A 27 1.64 -29.84 -20.75
N ARG A 28 2.06 -31.07 -21.03
CA ARG A 28 3.21 -31.35 -21.91
C ARG A 28 2.83 -31.27 -23.37
N LYS A 29 3.83 -31.11 -24.23
CA LYS A 29 3.63 -31.05 -25.70
C LYS A 29 3.04 -32.34 -26.28
N ASP A 30 3.26 -33.48 -25.63
CA ASP A 30 2.71 -34.79 -26.00
C ASP A 30 1.26 -35.00 -25.51
N GLY A 31 0.64 -34.00 -24.89
CA GLY A 31 -0.71 -34.08 -24.30
C GLY A 31 -0.77 -34.68 -22.92
N GLY A 32 0.35 -35.14 -22.35
CA GLY A 32 0.42 -35.65 -20.98
C GLY A 32 0.49 -34.51 -19.95
N MET A 33 0.24 -34.85 -18.68
CA MET A 33 0.38 -33.93 -17.54
C MET A 33 1.63 -34.25 -16.75
N SER A 34 2.35 -33.21 -16.33
CA SER A 34 3.44 -33.29 -15.32
C SER A 34 3.04 -32.48 -14.12
N TYR A 35 3.26 -33.02 -12.92
CA TYR A 35 2.90 -32.40 -11.66
C TYR A 35 4.15 -32.04 -10.85
N THR A 36 4.04 -30.96 -10.07
CA THR A 36 5.06 -30.57 -9.10
C THR A 36 4.37 -30.15 -7.80
N SER A 37 5.03 -30.39 -6.67
CA SER A 37 4.65 -29.87 -5.33
C SER A 37 5.48 -28.64 -4.91
N ASP A 38 6.47 -28.25 -5.73
CA ASP A 38 7.35 -27.11 -5.43
C ASP A 38 6.63 -25.77 -5.54
N TYR A 39 5.48 -25.75 -6.21
CA TYR A 39 4.63 -24.58 -6.39
C TYR A 39 3.16 -24.96 -6.20
N VAL A 40 2.40 -23.99 -5.71
CA VAL A 40 0.94 -24.03 -5.60
C VAL A 40 0.35 -22.76 -6.19
N ALA A 41 -0.88 -22.82 -6.67
CA ALA A 41 -1.61 -21.64 -7.07
C ALA A 41 -2.38 -21.06 -5.88
N THR A 42 -2.46 -19.73 -5.81
CA THR A 42 -3.46 -19.02 -5.02
C THR A 42 -4.70 -18.83 -5.90
N ILE A 43 -5.85 -19.22 -5.39
CA ILE A 43 -7.10 -19.27 -6.15
C ILE A 43 -8.17 -18.49 -5.40
N ARG A 44 -8.86 -17.62 -6.09
CA ARG A 44 -10.02 -16.91 -5.60
C ARG A 44 -11.23 -17.89 -5.58
N LYS A 45 -11.80 -18.12 -4.39
CA LYS A 45 -12.78 -19.21 -4.19
C LYS A 45 -14.10 -19.01 -4.90
N ASP A 46 -14.59 -17.77 -5.02
CA ASP A 46 -15.88 -17.46 -5.63
C ASP A 46 -15.87 -17.53 -7.16
N THR A 47 -14.72 -17.23 -7.80
CA THR A 47 -14.59 -17.21 -9.27
C THR A 47 -13.73 -18.34 -9.82
N ASN A 48 -12.99 -19.06 -8.98
CA ASN A 48 -11.95 -20.03 -9.34
C ASN A 48 -10.79 -19.43 -10.17
N GLU A 49 -10.61 -18.10 -10.12
CA GLU A 49 -9.49 -17.43 -10.81
C GLU A 49 -8.17 -17.67 -10.10
N VAL A 50 -7.13 -17.99 -10.87
CA VAL A 50 -5.76 -18.09 -10.38
C VAL A 50 -5.20 -16.68 -10.19
N LEU A 51 -4.88 -16.30 -8.96
CA LEU A 51 -4.31 -15.01 -8.65
C LEU A 51 -2.78 -15.01 -8.75
N GLY A 52 -2.12 -16.11 -8.37
CA GLY A 52 -0.68 -16.20 -8.41
C GLY A 52 -0.16 -17.62 -8.28
N ILE A 53 1.16 -17.77 -8.49
CA ILE A 53 1.90 -19.01 -8.26
C ILE A 53 2.92 -18.74 -7.16
N VAL A 54 2.85 -19.53 -6.08
CA VAL A 54 3.61 -19.29 -4.86
C VAL A 54 4.28 -20.59 -4.38
N GLY A 55 5.21 -20.50 -3.46
CA GLY A 55 5.77 -21.70 -2.83
C GLY A 55 4.77 -22.36 -1.87
N PRO A 56 4.92 -23.66 -1.56
CA PRO A 56 3.97 -24.39 -0.72
C PRO A 56 3.85 -23.81 0.69
N ASN A 57 4.92 -23.20 1.20
CA ASN A 57 4.96 -22.59 2.54
C ASN A 57 4.45 -21.14 2.57
N TYR A 58 3.93 -20.64 1.44
CA TYR A 58 3.32 -19.32 1.41
C TYR A 58 2.04 -19.32 2.24
N GLU A 59 1.93 -18.41 3.18
CA GLU A 59 0.71 -18.19 3.95
C GLU A 59 -0.16 -17.14 3.27
N VAL A 60 -1.40 -17.52 2.99
CA VAL A 60 -2.38 -16.60 2.42
C VAL A 60 -2.92 -15.72 3.54
N VAL A 61 -2.67 -14.41 3.43
CA VAL A 61 -3.37 -13.41 4.26
C VAL A 61 -4.70 -13.12 3.58
N GLN A 62 -5.80 -13.37 4.28
CA GLN A 62 -7.14 -13.12 3.75
C GLN A 62 -7.44 -11.61 3.70
N ASN A 63 -8.33 -11.21 2.79
CA ASN A 63 -8.74 -9.80 2.68
C ASN A 63 -9.29 -9.28 4.01
N LYS A 64 -10.10 -10.09 4.69
CA LYS A 64 -10.68 -9.76 5.99
C LYS A 64 -9.63 -9.35 7.02
N GLU A 65 -8.44 -9.97 7.01
CA GLU A 65 -7.38 -9.67 7.97
C GLU A 65 -6.89 -8.21 7.88
N LEU A 66 -6.92 -7.59 6.68
CA LEU A 66 -6.56 -6.17 6.53
C LEU A 66 -7.58 -5.27 7.23
N PHE A 67 -8.86 -5.62 7.13
CA PHE A 67 -9.92 -4.86 7.78
C PHE A 67 -9.91 -5.06 9.29
N ASP A 68 -9.71 -6.27 9.78
CA ASP A 68 -9.57 -6.56 11.21
C ASP A 68 -8.44 -5.71 11.82
N VAL A 69 -7.27 -5.67 11.15
CA VAL A 69 -6.14 -4.82 11.55
C VAL A 69 -6.52 -3.33 11.50
N ALA A 70 -7.16 -2.88 10.43
CA ALA A 70 -7.57 -1.48 10.29
C ALA A 70 -8.44 -1.02 11.45
N TYR A 71 -9.33 -1.87 11.92
CA TYR A 71 -10.23 -1.57 13.04
C TYR A 71 -9.57 -1.69 14.40
N GLU A 72 -8.66 -2.64 14.57
CA GLU A 72 -7.91 -2.75 15.83
C GLU A 72 -6.92 -1.59 16.04
N LEU A 73 -6.44 -0.98 14.96
CA LEU A 73 -5.66 0.25 15.03
C LEU A 73 -6.46 1.43 15.61
N GLY A 74 -7.79 1.33 15.61
CA GLY A 74 -8.77 2.06 16.45
C GLY A 74 -8.89 3.56 16.19
N GLY A 75 -10.04 4.08 16.57
CA GLY A 75 -10.49 5.44 16.94
C GLY A 75 -10.00 6.67 16.18
N GLU A 76 -8.78 6.77 15.77
CA GLU A 76 -8.18 7.97 15.14
C GLU A 76 -8.02 7.85 13.62
N VAL A 77 -8.11 6.62 13.06
CA VAL A 77 -8.04 6.39 11.63
C VAL A 77 -9.34 5.76 11.15
N LYS A 78 -9.81 6.21 9.98
CA LYS A 78 -11.04 5.70 9.36
C LYS A 78 -10.71 5.09 8.01
N VAL A 79 -11.36 3.98 7.68
CA VAL A 79 -11.28 3.44 6.31
C VAL A 79 -11.88 4.48 5.36
N GLU A 80 -11.06 4.99 4.45
CA GLU A 80 -11.49 5.94 3.42
C GLU A 80 -11.83 5.24 2.12
N THR A 81 -10.93 4.39 1.65
CA THR A 81 -11.14 3.56 0.47
C THR A 81 -10.50 2.19 0.67
N ALA A 82 -11.06 1.18 0.03
CA ALA A 82 -10.45 -0.13 -0.07
C ALA A 82 -10.79 -0.74 -1.43
N GLY A 83 -9.97 -1.65 -1.91
CA GLY A 83 -10.22 -2.30 -3.17
C GLY A 83 -9.13 -3.29 -3.58
N SER A 84 -9.37 -3.93 -4.72
CA SER A 84 -8.39 -4.80 -5.37
C SER A 84 -7.85 -4.17 -6.65
N LEU A 85 -6.59 -4.45 -6.94
CA LEU A 85 -5.89 -4.04 -8.14
C LEU A 85 -5.35 -5.27 -8.88
N ARG A 86 -4.99 -5.09 -10.15
CA ARG A 86 -4.38 -6.14 -10.97
C ARG A 86 -5.20 -7.45 -10.98
N ASN A 87 -6.53 -7.32 -11.16
CA ASN A 87 -7.48 -8.45 -11.18
C ASN A 87 -7.48 -9.24 -9.85
N GLY A 88 -7.58 -8.57 -8.73
CA GLY A 88 -7.65 -9.22 -7.41
C GLY A 88 -6.30 -9.67 -6.82
N ARG A 89 -5.19 -9.50 -7.55
CA ARG A 89 -3.87 -9.95 -7.08
C ARG A 89 -3.30 -9.09 -5.95
N GLN A 90 -3.63 -7.80 -5.95
CA GLN A 90 -3.20 -6.84 -4.94
C GLN A 90 -4.41 -6.23 -4.25
N ILE A 91 -4.34 -6.13 -2.93
CA ILE A 91 -5.39 -5.58 -2.08
C ILE A 91 -4.83 -4.39 -1.34
N TYR A 92 -5.65 -3.34 -1.21
CA TYR A 92 -5.33 -2.19 -0.38
C TYR A 92 -6.52 -1.78 0.48
N VAL A 93 -6.21 -1.29 1.68
CA VAL A 93 -7.12 -0.57 2.55
C VAL A 93 -6.45 0.74 2.90
N LEU A 94 -7.05 1.86 2.50
CA LEU A 94 -6.53 3.19 2.76
C LEU A 94 -7.23 3.78 3.98
N LEU A 95 -6.46 4.03 5.01
CA LEU A 95 -6.91 4.67 6.23
C LEU A 95 -6.61 6.16 6.13
N LYS A 96 -7.62 6.98 6.42
CA LYS A 96 -7.49 8.42 6.53
C LYS A 96 -7.08 8.78 7.95
N GLY A 97 -5.98 9.49 8.09
CA GLY A 97 -5.54 10.11 9.32
C GLY A 97 -5.95 11.58 9.41
N ASP A 98 -5.08 12.39 10.00
CA ASP A 98 -5.33 13.81 10.17
C ASP A 98 -5.27 14.59 8.86
N THR A 99 -6.08 15.63 8.78
CA THR A 99 -5.94 16.67 7.76
C THR A 99 -5.45 17.94 8.43
N PHE A 100 -4.43 18.57 7.88
CA PHE A 100 -3.87 19.82 8.42
C PHE A 100 -3.58 20.81 7.31
N ASP A 101 -3.68 22.11 7.64
CA ASP A 101 -3.24 23.17 6.73
C ASP A 101 -1.70 23.26 6.76
N ALA A 102 -1.08 22.90 5.65
CA ALA A 102 0.37 22.83 5.53
C ALA A 102 1.04 24.19 5.61
N THR A 103 0.42 25.22 5.05
CA THR A 103 1.00 26.57 4.89
C THR A 103 0.34 27.63 5.75
N GLY A 104 -0.77 27.32 6.43
CA GLY A 104 -1.60 28.31 7.13
C GLY A 104 -2.40 29.20 6.18
N ARG A 105 -2.53 28.82 4.90
CA ARG A 105 -3.21 29.58 3.83
C ARG A 105 -4.30 28.79 3.11
N GLY A 106 -4.70 27.64 3.69
CA GLY A 106 -5.72 26.75 3.13
C GLY A 106 -5.17 25.61 2.26
N ASP A 107 -3.85 25.34 2.32
CA ASP A 107 -3.25 24.18 1.65
C ASP A 107 -3.40 22.92 2.52
N GLU A 108 -4.52 22.26 2.37
CA GLU A 108 -4.83 21.06 3.15
C GLU A 108 -4.04 19.85 2.65
N VAL A 109 -3.33 19.21 3.59
CA VAL A 109 -2.68 17.92 3.41
C VAL A 109 -3.36 16.89 4.29
N THR A 110 -3.80 15.79 3.68
CA THR A 110 -4.36 14.64 4.41
C THR A 110 -3.33 13.53 4.49
N GLU A 111 -3.09 13.07 5.68
CA GLU A 111 -2.25 11.90 5.92
C GLU A 111 -3.04 10.63 5.72
N HIS A 112 -2.43 9.63 5.08
CA HIS A 112 -3.01 8.32 4.88
C HIS A 112 -2.05 7.22 5.34
N LEU A 113 -2.61 6.12 5.79
CA LEU A 113 -1.91 4.87 6.01
C LEU A 113 -2.52 3.81 5.08
N ALA A 114 -1.75 3.32 4.13
CA ALA A 114 -2.18 2.26 3.26
C ALA A 114 -1.76 0.90 3.83
N LEU A 115 -2.72 0.04 4.11
CA LEU A 115 -2.49 -1.37 4.38
C LEU A 115 -2.53 -2.12 3.05
N LEU A 116 -1.49 -2.89 2.77
CA LEU A 116 -1.29 -3.54 1.48
C LEU A 116 -1.06 -5.04 1.66
N ASN A 117 -1.60 -5.82 0.75
CA ASN A 117 -1.35 -7.25 0.64
C ASN A 117 -1.33 -7.67 -0.83
N SER A 118 -0.75 -8.82 -1.13
CA SER A 118 -0.93 -9.46 -2.43
C SER A 118 -1.08 -10.97 -2.31
N HIS A 119 -1.77 -11.56 -3.26
CA HIS A 119 -1.97 -13.00 -3.35
C HIS A 119 -1.00 -13.68 -4.34
N ASP A 120 -0.13 -12.91 -4.98
CA ASP A 120 0.85 -13.34 -5.99
C ASP A 120 2.31 -13.07 -5.61
N LYS A 121 2.58 -12.68 -4.35
CA LYS A 121 3.90 -12.23 -3.83
C LYS A 121 4.42 -10.91 -4.41
N SER A 122 3.65 -10.18 -5.21
CA SER A 122 4.10 -8.90 -5.76
C SER A 122 4.26 -7.81 -4.68
N LEU A 123 3.54 -7.94 -3.57
CA LEU A 123 3.66 -7.08 -2.39
C LEU A 123 3.72 -7.94 -1.12
N SER A 124 4.48 -7.47 -0.13
CA SER A 124 4.42 -8.00 1.22
C SER A 124 3.17 -7.47 1.93
N TYR A 125 2.68 -8.18 2.95
CA TYR A 125 1.74 -7.62 3.91
C TYR A 125 2.42 -6.42 4.60
N SER A 126 1.91 -5.22 4.39
CA SER A 126 2.64 -4.01 4.77
C SER A 126 1.74 -2.83 5.06
N ALA A 127 2.28 -1.89 5.84
CA ALA A 127 1.71 -0.58 6.09
C ALA A 127 2.61 0.49 5.47
N LEU A 128 2.03 1.36 4.67
CA LEU A 128 2.72 2.43 3.96
C LEU A 128 2.12 3.79 4.33
N PRO A 129 2.83 4.61 5.12
CA PRO A 129 2.47 6.01 5.30
C PRO A 129 2.60 6.76 3.98
N THR A 130 1.56 7.49 3.59
CA THR A 130 1.55 8.24 2.33
C THR A 130 0.63 9.46 2.41
N SER A 131 0.93 10.51 1.65
CA SER A 131 0.02 11.60 1.35
C SER A 131 -0.75 11.39 0.03
N ILE A 132 -0.49 10.28 -0.66
CA ILE A 132 -1.14 9.94 -1.91
C ILE A 132 -2.40 9.13 -1.63
N ARG A 133 -3.54 9.61 -2.10
CA ARG A 133 -4.79 8.85 -2.07
C ARG A 133 -4.74 7.75 -3.13
N ILE A 134 -4.70 6.50 -2.68
CA ILE A 134 -4.66 5.33 -3.56
C ILE A 134 -6.08 5.05 -4.06
N VAL A 135 -6.26 5.08 -5.37
CA VAL A 135 -7.54 4.81 -6.06
C VAL A 135 -7.37 3.91 -7.28
N CYS A 136 -6.14 3.69 -7.73
CA CYS A 136 -5.83 2.86 -8.89
C CYS A 136 -4.37 2.36 -8.81
N ALA A 137 -3.98 1.46 -9.73
CA ALA A 137 -2.62 0.91 -9.78
C ALA A 137 -1.54 2.00 -9.91
N ASN A 138 -1.79 3.04 -10.72
CA ASN A 138 -0.82 4.13 -10.91
C ASN A 138 -0.57 4.92 -9.61
N THR A 139 -1.62 5.24 -8.85
CA THR A 139 -1.48 5.95 -7.57
C THR A 139 -0.84 5.06 -6.51
N LEU A 140 -1.06 3.74 -6.53
CA LEU A 140 -0.33 2.79 -5.70
C LEU A 140 1.15 2.76 -6.06
N ASP A 141 1.49 2.64 -7.33
CA ASP A 141 2.89 2.63 -7.80
C ASP A 141 3.60 3.95 -7.43
N MET A 142 2.92 5.10 -7.53
CA MET A 142 3.46 6.39 -7.05
C MET A 142 3.71 6.38 -5.54
N ALA A 143 2.76 5.89 -4.74
CA ALA A 143 2.91 5.82 -3.29
C ALA A 143 4.07 4.88 -2.89
N LEU A 144 4.19 3.72 -3.55
CA LEU A 144 5.28 2.78 -3.34
C LEU A 144 6.65 3.39 -3.67
N ASN A 145 6.76 4.11 -4.79
CA ASN A 145 8.02 4.73 -5.21
C ASN A 145 8.47 5.84 -4.25
N GLN A 146 7.54 6.65 -3.73
CA GLN A 146 7.84 7.70 -2.75
C GLN A 146 8.08 7.14 -1.35
N GLY A 147 7.33 6.13 -0.94
CA GLY A 147 7.29 5.60 0.42
C GLY A 147 8.12 4.36 0.68
N ASN A 148 8.81 3.78 -0.30
CA ASN A 148 9.45 2.47 -0.18
C ASN A 148 10.46 2.37 0.99
N LYS A 149 11.10 3.47 1.36
CA LYS A 149 12.02 3.57 2.52
C LYS A 149 11.28 3.66 3.87
N ARG A 150 9.98 3.96 3.86
CA ARG A 150 9.13 4.14 5.06
C ARG A 150 8.06 3.06 5.21
N MET A 151 8.10 2.06 4.34
CA MET A 151 7.13 0.96 4.35
C MET A 151 7.49 -0.05 5.43
N PHE A 152 6.55 -0.33 6.30
CA PHE A 152 6.63 -1.41 7.28
C PHE A 152 6.17 -2.69 6.63
N ARG A 153 7.03 -3.70 6.61
CA ARG A 153 6.75 -5.00 6.00
C ARG A 153 6.64 -6.03 7.08
N VAL A 154 5.54 -6.75 7.06
CA VAL A 154 5.33 -7.94 7.87
C VAL A 154 5.47 -9.15 6.96
N THR A 155 6.19 -10.16 7.41
CA THR A 155 6.32 -11.42 6.68
C THR A 155 4.96 -12.13 6.64
N HIS A 156 4.68 -12.88 5.57
CA HIS A 156 3.49 -13.73 5.49
C HIS A 156 3.56 -14.95 6.45
N ALA A 157 4.67 -15.14 7.17
CA ALA A 157 4.83 -16.09 8.25
C ALA A 157 4.56 -15.41 9.60
N GLY A 158 4.06 -16.14 10.59
CA GLY A 158 3.74 -15.62 11.91
C GLY A 158 2.23 -15.55 12.19
N ASP A 159 1.88 -15.56 13.46
CA ASP A 159 0.48 -15.51 13.87
C ASP A 159 -0.12 -14.11 13.73
N MET A 160 -1.44 -13.99 13.89
CA MET A 160 -2.15 -12.72 13.78
C MET A 160 -1.69 -11.71 14.85
N HIS A 161 -1.31 -12.19 16.04
CA HIS A 161 -0.87 -11.32 17.12
C HIS A 161 0.45 -10.60 16.77
N GLU A 162 1.41 -11.31 16.17
CA GLU A 162 2.67 -10.71 15.70
C GLU A 162 2.42 -9.68 14.58
N LYS A 163 1.51 -9.99 13.66
CA LYS A 163 1.12 -9.07 12.58
C LYS A 163 0.48 -7.79 13.15
N LEU A 164 -0.42 -7.92 14.11
CA LEU A 164 -1.06 -6.80 14.79
C LEU A 164 -0.05 -5.95 15.56
N GLN A 165 0.87 -6.57 16.28
CA GLN A 165 1.91 -5.85 17.00
C GLN A 165 2.78 -5.03 16.04
N ALA A 166 3.24 -5.62 14.94
CA ALA A 166 4.02 -4.91 13.92
C ALA A 166 3.24 -3.75 13.28
N MET A 167 1.93 -3.91 13.06
CA MET A 167 1.09 -2.82 12.54
C MET A 167 0.88 -1.70 13.56
N ARG A 168 0.75 -2.00 14.85
CA ARG A 168 0.71 -0.98 15.92
C ARG A 168 2.01 -0.18 15.99
N GLU A 169 3.15 -0.82 15.87
CA GLU A 169 4.45 -0.15 15.79
C GLU A 169 4.53 0.75 14.55
N ALA A 170 4.07 0.26 13.40
CA ALA A 170 3.99 1.04 12.18
C ALA A 170 3.10 2.29 12.34
N LEU A 171 1.96 2.16 13.00
CA LEU A 171 1.07 3.30 13.28
C LEU A 171 1.71 4.31 14.22
N ALA A 172 2.40 3.86 15.27
CA ALA A 172 3.11 4.75 16.19
C ALA A 172 4.19 5.57 15.46
N MET A 173 4.98 4.92 14.59
CA MET A 173 5.97 5.60 13.77
C MET A 173 5.33 6.52 12.72
N TYR A 174 4.19 6.15 12.14
CA TYR A 174 3.43 7.00 11.23
C TYR A 174 3.01 8.31 11.91
N ARG A 175 2.45 8.25 13.12
CA ARG A 175 2.06 9.43 13.91
C ARG A 175 3.25 10.34 14.20
N GLU A 176 4.38 9.77 14.63
CA GLU A 176 5.58 10.56 14.91
C GLU A 176 6.14 11.20 13.63
N THR A 177 6.17 10.46 12.52
CA THR A 177 6.60 10.99 11.22
C THR A 177 5.68 12.11 10.74
N GLY A 178 4.36 11.95 10.90
CA GLY A 178 3.37 12.98 10.56
C GLY A 178 3.57 14.25 11.40
N ARG A 179 3.83 14.11 12.70
CA ARG A 179 4.12 15.24 13.60
C ARG A 179 5.37 16.00 13.14
N ILE A 180 6.45 15.29 12.83
CA ILE A 180 7.70 15.90 12.34
C ILE A 180 7.45 16.58 10.98
N PHE A 181 6.74 15.93 10.08
CA PHE A 181 6.41 16.48 8.77
C PHE A 181 5.60 17.78 8.88
N ARG A 182 4.54 17.79 9.69
CA ARG A 182 3.73 19.00 9.95
C ARG A 182 4.58 20.15 10.47
N HIS A 183 5.39 19.89 11.48
CA HIS A 183 6.30 20.91 12.05
C HIS A 183 7.26 21.46 11.00
N THR A 184 7.90 20.58 10.23
CA THR A 184 8.85 20.97 9.18
C THR A 184 8.18 21.83 8.10
N VAL A 185 6.98 21.45 7.63
CA VAL A 185 6.23 22.22 6.62
C VAL A 185 5.84 23.59 7.17
N GLN A 186 5.35 23.67 8.42
CA GLN A 186 5.02 24.93 9.06
C GLN A 186 6.24 25.83 9.20
N GLU A 187 7.40 25.32 9.63
CA GLU A 187 8.64 26.08 9.67
C GLU A 187 9.05 26.59 8.28
N LEU A 188 9.02 25.71 7.26
CA LEU A 188 9.36 26.10 5.89
C LEU A 188 8.42 27.17 5.34
N SER A 189 7.14 27.15 5.72
CA SER A 189 6.14 28.14 5.28
C SER A 189 6.39 29.56 5.84
N MET A 190 7.18 29.67 6.90
CA MET A 190 7.56 30.95 7.49
C MET A 190 8.67 31.68 6.71
N TYR A 191 9.39 30.96 5.84
CA TYR A 191 10.45 31.54 5.03
C TYR A 191 9.87 32.12 3.73
N SER A 192 10.17 33.39 3.46
CA SER A 192 9.94 34.01 2.16
C SER A 192 11.21 33.92 1.31
N TRP A 193 11.08 33.40 0.13
CA TRP A 193 12.21 33.28 -0.81
C TRP A 193 12.02 34.29 -1.94
N ASP A 194 13.11 34.98 -2.27
CA ASP A 194 13.13 35.81 -3.47
C ASP A 194 13.33 34.92 -4.73
N ARG A 195 13.15 35.55 -5.91
CA ARG A 195 13.26 34.83 -7.19
C ARG A 195 14.63 34.20 -7.40
N HIS A 196 15.69 34.82 -6.89
CA HIS A 196 17.06 34.30 -7.03
C HIS A 196 17.27 33.07 -6.17
N GLN A 197 16.79 33.09 -4.93
CA GLN A 197 16.85 31.95 -4.01
C GLN A 197 16.04 30.75 -4.54
N ILE A 198 14.84 31.01 -5.08
CA ILE A 198 14.01 29.98 -5.73
C ILE A 198 14.75 29.39 -6.93
N SER A 199 15.34 30.22 -7.78
CA SER A 199 16.07 29.77 -8.98
C SER A 199 17.27 28.92 -8.61
N LYS A 200 18.04 29.33 -7.58
CA LYS A 200 19.18 28.57 -7.06
C LYS A 200 18.75 27.23 -6.51
N PHE A 201 17.70 27.19 -5.70
CA PHE A 201 17.15 25.94 -5.15
C PHE A 201 16.77 24.96 -6.26
N TRP A 202 16.04 25.43 -7.27
CA TRP A 202 15.64 24.58 -8.40
C TRP A 202 16.84 24.06 -9.19
N MET A 203 17.86 24.88 -9.41
CA MET A 203 19.09 24.41 -10.05
C MET A 203 19.78 23.31 -9.24
N GLU A 204 19.87 23.43 -7.93
CA GLU A 204 20.43 22.40 -7.06
C GLU A 204 19.61 21.11 -7.07
N VAL A 205 18.27 21.21 -7.03
CA VAL A 205 17.38 20.05 -7.13
C VAL A 205 17.55 19.33 -8.47
N TYR A 206 17.57 20.06 -9.58
CA TYR A 206 17.72 19.47 -10.92
C TYR A 206 19.12 18.91 -11.18
N GLN A 207 20.15 19.47 -10.60
CA GLN A 207 21.51 18.90 -10.71
C GLN A 207 21.68 17.58 -9.96
N ASN A 208 20.92 17.35 -8.91
CA ASN A 208 20.94 16.12 -8.12
C ASN A 208 19.96 15.03 -8.61
N VAL A 209 19.15 15.31 -9.62
CA VAL A 209 18.33 14.30 -10.32
C VAL A 209 19.23 13.63 -11.36
N GLU A 210 19.67 12.40 -11.10
CA GLU A 210 20.43 11.58 -12.05
C GLU A 210 19.58 11.33 -13.31
N GLY A 211 19.92 12.00 -14.38
CA GLY A 211 19.37 11.84 -15.72
C GLY A 211 19.26 13.17 -16.47
N PRO A 212 19.58 13.21 -17.79
CA PRO A 212 19.42 14.43 -18.56
C PRO A 212 17.92 14.77 -18.68
N VAL A 213 17.48 15.81 -18.00
CA VAL A 213 16.19 16.42 -18.28
C VAL A 213 16.26 16.99 -19.69
N ASN A 214 15.55 16.37 -20.62
CA ASN A 214 15.45 16.90 -21.99
C ASN A 214 14.73 18.26 -21.91
N PRO A 215 15.41 19.39 -22.18
CA PRO A 215 14.82 20.72 -22.07
C PRO A 215 13.83 21.06 -23.20
N ASN A 216 13.49 20.10 -24.07
CA ASN A 216 12.60 20.31 -25.19
C ASN A 216 11.45 19.29 -25.19
N PRO A 217 10.26 19.63 -24.60
CA PRO A 217 9.06 18.80 -24.72
C PRO A 217 8.27 19.14 -26.01
N SER A 218 8.90 19.09 -27.15
CA SER A 218 8.22 19.26 -28.44
C SER A 218 8.77 18.24 -29.42
N ASN A 219 8.13 17.07 -29.41
CA ASN A 219 7.68 16.27 -30.56
C ASN A 219 6.85 15.08 -30.06
#